data_d95ab0896403576a3f44d63095d2c992
#
_entry.id   d95ab0896403576a3f44d63095d2c992
#
_cell.length_a   1.000
_cell.length_b   1.000
_cell.length_c   1.000
_cell.angle_alpha   90.00
_cell.angle_beta   90.00
_cell.angle_gamma   90.00
#
_symmetry.space_group_name_H-M   'P 1'
#
loop_
_entity.id
_entity.type
_entity.pdbx_description
1 polymer ?
#
loop_
_entity_poly.entity_id
_entity_poly.type
_entity_poly.pdbx_seq_one_letter_code
_entity_poly.pdbx_strand_id
1 'polypeptide(L)'
;VEEKSDHVEVPPATIASIKSIGQWEFLTIHDEEYVDTVREGFFSDDGLARIYYGTLRLGLDMSHLDDHAIRMEGDTVLVATLPPVGLLDRHFIDEARTRPFYEKGRWEADAREALYRRAQQMMTARCLTRANLQRAEDRAREELTRLFHLMGYKNVRIQFEEAPV
;
A
#
# COMPACT_ATOMS: atom_id res chain seq x y z
N VAL A 1 23.25 2.32 46.67
CA VAL A 1 23.72 2.39 45.29
C VAL A 1 22.56 2.07 44.40
N GLU A 2 22.02 3.08 43.76
CA GLU A 2 21.02 2.88 42.76
C GLU A 2 21.66 2.15 41.59
N GLU A 3 21.22 0.93 41.36
CA GLU A 3 21.52 0.28 40.09
C GLU A 3 20.85 1.10 39.00
N LYS A 4 21.62 1.82 38.21
CA LYS A 4 21.12 2.38 36.99
C LYS A 4 20.67 1.23 36.12
N SER A 5 19.38 1.17 35.89
CA SER A 5 18.83 0.33 34.86
C SER A 5 19.53 0.67 33.56
N ASP A 6 20.30 -0.28 33.01
CA ASP A 6 20.96 -0.14 31.70
C ASP A 6 19.99 -0.26 30.56
N HIS A 7 18.65 -0.12 30.77
CA HIS A 7 17.66 -0.12 29.75
C HIS A 7 17.71 1.19 28.98
N VAL A 8 18.18 1.09 27.76
CA VAL A 8 18.06 2.17 26.77
C VAL A 8 16.70 2.02 26.11
N GLU A 9 15.79 2.91 26.46
CA GLU A 9 14.49 2.97 25.80
C GLU A 9 14.55 3.88 24.59
N VAL A 10 13.71 3.61 23.60
CA VAL A 10 13.53 4.54 22.49
C VAL A 10 12.78 5.76 23.01
N PRO A 11 13.34 6.96 22.88
CA PRO A 11 12.70 8.17 23.41
C PRO A 11 11.32 8.37 22.80
N PRO A 12 10.32 8.81 23.58
CA PRO A 12 9.00 9.13 23.05
C PRO A 12 9.02 10.13 21.91
N ALA A 13 9.93 11.09 21.91
CA ALA A 13 10.10 12.06 20.83
C ALA A 13 10.50 11.38 19.51
N THR A 14 11.32 10.33 19.58
CA THR A 14 11.70 9.55 18.41
C THR A 14 10.49 8.83 17.81
N ILE A 15 9.68 8.20 18.65
CA ILE A 15 8.46 7.52 18.22
C ILE A 15 7.49 8.52 17.60
N ALA A 16 7.31 9.68 18.21
CA ALA A 16 6.46 10.75 17.70
C ALA A 16 6.94 11.23 16.33
N SER A 17 8.24 11.36 16.14
CA SER A 17 8.83 11.77 14.85
C SER A 17 8.56 10.73 13.78
N ILE A 18 8.64 9.45 14.07
CA ILE A 18 8.37 8.37 13.14
C ILE A 18 6.89 8.35 12.78
N LYS A 19 6.00 8.47 13.76
CA LYS A 19 4.55 8.58 13.50
C LYS A 19 4.20 9.78 12.62
N SER A 20 4.92 10.87 12.76
CA SER A 20 4.69 12.10 11.99
C SER A 20 5.03 11.97 10.51
N ILE A 21 5.78 10.94 10.11
CA ILE A 21 6.05 10.64 8.70
C ILE A 21 4.74 10.36 7.96
N GLY A 22 3.77 9.75 8.66
CA GLY A 22 2.48 9.39 8.07
C GLY A 22 2.63 8.22 7.10
N GLN A 23 2.09 8.38 5.89
CA GLN A 23 2.21 7.37 4.85
C GLN A 23 3.61 7.36 4.25
N TRP A 24 4.21 6.18 4.19
CA TRP A 24 5.50 5.98 3.54
C TRP A 24 5.34 4.94 2.43
N GLU A 25 5.57 5.40 1.20
CA GLU A 25 5.42 4.61 -0.01
C GLU A 25 6.72 3.91 -0.36
N PHE A 26 6.66 2.60 -0.59
CA PHE A 26 7.83 1.80 -0.90
C PHE A 26 7.81 1.23 -2.31
N LEU A 27 6.64 1.08 -2.91
CA LEU A 27 6.49 0.62 -4.28
C LEU A 27 5.26 1.27 -4.91
N THR A 28 5.44 1.81 -6.11
CA THR A 28 4.34 2.37 -6.90
C THR A 28 4.22 1.58 -8.19
N ILE A 29 3.00 1.17 -8.51
CA ILE A 29 2.70 0.42 -9.72
C ILE A 29 1.67 1.20 -10.53
N HIS A 30 2.02 1.52 -11.77
CA HIS A 30 1.10 2.12 -12.73
C HIS A 30 0.50 1.01 -13.58
N ASP A 31 -0.82 0.97 -13.69
CA ASP A 31 -1.51 -0.05 -14.46
C ASP A 31 -2.57 0.59 -15.35
N GLU A 32 -2.74 0.00 -16.51
CA GLU A 32 -3.74 0.38 -17.50
C GLU A 32 -4.57 -0.85 -17.82
N GLU A 33 -5.89 -0.73 -17.70
CA GLU A 33 -6.80 -1.83 -17.98
C GLU A 33 -7.86 -1.43 -18.99
N TYR A 34 -7.98 -2.26 -20.02
CA TYR A 34 -9.10 -2.21 -20.94
C TYR A 34 -10.21 -3.11 -20.41
N VAL A 35 -11.40 -2.56 -20.25
CA VAL A 35 -12.57 -3.32 -19.77
C VAL A 35 -13.74 -3.08 -20.69
N ASP A 36 -14.41 -4.14 -21.08
CA ASP A 36 -15.56 -4.05 -21.95
C ASP A 36 -16.73 -4.91 -21.48
N THR A 37 -17.89 -4.60 -22.02
CA THR A 37 -19.08 -5.42 -21.90
C THR A 37 -19.86 -5.35 -23.22
N VAL A 38 -20.55 -6.43 -23.54
CA VAL A 38 -21.36 -6.55 -24.73
C VAL A 38 -22.76 -6.98 -24.31
N ARG A 39 -23.76 -6.34 -24.88
CA ARG A 39 -25.16 -6.71 -24.72
C ARG A 39 -25.67 -7.19 -26.05
N GLU A 40 -26.01 -8.46 -26.12
CA GLU A 40 -26.54 -9.05 -27.36
C GLU A 40 -27.93 -8.50 -27.70
N GLY A 41 -28.09 -8.04 -28.92
CA GLY A 41 -29.34 -7.51 -29.41
C GLY A 41 -29.88 -8.36 -30.57
N PHE A 42 -31.14 -8.11 -30.94
CA PHE A 42 -31.80 -8.84 -31.99
C PHE A 42 -31.22 -8.54 -33.40
N PHE A 43 -30.90 -7.27 -33.64
CA PHE A 43 -30.36 -6.83 -34.95
C PHE A 43 -28.86 -6.57 -34.92
N SER A 44 -28.34 -6.16 -33.79
CA SER A 44 -26.92 -5.90 -33.60
C SER A 44 -26.63 -5.87 -32.11
N ASP A 45 -25.38 -6.09 -31.78
CA ASP A 45 -24.92 -6.04 -30.38
C ASP A 45 -24.55 -4.62 -30.00
N ASP A 46 -24.86 -4.24 -28.75
CA ASP A 46 -24.37 -3.02 -28.13
C ASP A 46 -23.08 -3.33 -27.39
N GLY A 47 -22.18 -2.37 -27.35
CA GLY A 47 -20.89 -2.54 -26.69
C GLY A 47 -20.50 -1.30 -25.91
N LEU A 48 -19.82 -1.52 -24.81
CA LEU A 48 -19.24 -0.47 -23.99
C LEU A 48 -17.83 -0.91 -23.60
N ALA A 49 -16.83 -0.10 -23.95
CA ALA A 49 -15.44 -0.38 -23.63
C ALA A 49 -14.78 0.90 -23.15
N ARG A 50 -14.01 0.78 -22.06
CA ARG A 50 -13.33 1.90 -21.46
C ARG A 50 -11.91 1.51 -21.06
N ILE A 51 -11.01 2.48 -21.06
CA ILE A 51 -9.63 2.32 -20.60
C ILE A 51 -9.47 3.06 -19.28
N TYR A 52 -9.01 2.34 -18.27
CA TYR A 52 -8.80 2.87 -16.92
C TYR A 52 -7.32 2.90 -16.61
N TYR A 53 -6.91 3.96 -15.92
CA TYR A 53 -5.54 4.15 -15.47
C TYR A 53 -5.53 4.15 -13.95
N GLY A 54 -4.65 3.35 -13.36
CA GLY A 54 -4.51 3.25 -11.92
C GLY A 54 -3.08 3.45 -11.47
N THR A 55 -2.93 3.97 -10.25
CA THR A 55 -1.65 4.09 -9.56
C THR A 55 -1.81 3.47 -8.19
N LEU A 56 -1.22 2.29 -8.01
CA LEU A 56 -1.30 1.54 -6.76
C LEU A 56 -0.02 1.77 -5.96
N ARG A 57 -0.17 2.39 -4.79
CA ARG A 57 0.95 2.72 -3.91
C ARG A 57 0.96 1.73 -2.75
N LEU A 58 2.05 1.00 -2.61
CA LEU A 58 2.25 0.04 -1.55
C LEU A 58 3.20 0.60 -0.50
N GLY A 59 2.79 0.58 0.74
CA GLY A 59 3.58 1.13 1.82
C GLY A 59 2.97 0.89 3.19
N LEU A 60 3.35 1.75 4.11
CA LEU A 60 2.94 1.72 5.51
C LEU A 60 2.39 3.07 5.93
N ASP A 61 1.39 3.06 6.79
CA ASP A 61 0.96 4.26 7.49
C ASP A 61 1.55 4.26 8.89
N MET A 62 2.58 5.08 9.09
CA MET A 62 3.29 5.18 10.36
C MET A 62 2.50 5.90 11.44
N SER A 63 1.46 6.65 11.09
CA SER A 63 0.67 7.43 12.04
C SER A 63 -0.12 6.56 13.03
N HIS A 64 -0.37 5.32 12.68
CA HIS A 64 -1.14 4.37 13.49
C HIS A 64 -0.29 3.35 14.24
N LEU A 65 1.03 3.55 14.29
CA LEU A 65 1.91 2.64 15.03
C LEU A 65 1.59 2.66 16.52
N ASP A 66 1.59 1.47 17.13
CA ASP A 66 1.53 1.32 18.56
C ASP A 66 2.79 1.93 19.20
N ASP A 67 2.66 2.51 20.41
CA ASP A 67 3.79 3.10 21.12
C ASP A 67 4.88 2.08 21.46
N HIS A 68 4.53 0.80 21.51
CA HIS A 68 5.45 -0.31 21.77
C HIS A 68 5.95 -1.00 20.48
N ALA A 69 5.54 -0.51 19.31
CA ALA A 69 5.95 -1.06 18.02
C ALA A 69 7.48 -0.94 17.83
N ILE A 70 8.06 0.10 18.36
CA ILE A 70 9.50 0.37 18.28
C ILE A 70 10.08 0.34 19.69
N ARG A 71 10.98 -0.61 19.93
CA ARG A 71 11.50 -0.87 21.26
C ARG A 71 12.94 -1.37 21.20
N MET A 72 13.65 -1.24 22.30
CA MET A 72 14.95 -1.85 22.47
C MET A 72 14.77 -3.26 23.04
N GLU A 73 15.51 -4.20 22.50
CA GLU A 73 15.58 -5.56 22.99
C GLU A 73 17.02 -5.81 23.49
N GLY A 74 17.15 -6.08 24.79
CA GLY A 74 18.45 -6.35 25.41
C GLY A 74 19.46 -5.20 25.31
N ASP A 75 19.03 -3.96 25.29
CA ASP A 75 19.84 -2.73 25.24
C ASP A 75 20.70 -2.54 23.98
N THR A 76 20.71 -3.54 23.07
CA THR A 76 21.60 -3.53 21.92
C THR A 76 20.88 -3.53 20.59
N VAL A 77 19.67 -4.05 20.52
CA VAL A 77 18.93 -4.21 19.27
C VAL A 77 17.66 -3.39 19.30
N LEU A 78 17.50 -2.49 18.33
CA LEU A 78 16.24 -1.83 18.10
C LEU A 78 15.35 -2.76 17.27
N VAL A 79 14.18 -3.07 17.79
CA VAL A 79 13.18 -3.91 17.11
C VAL A 79 11.98 -3.06 16.76
N ALA A 80 11.63 -3.03 15.49
CA ALA A 80 10.43 -2.40 15.00
C ALA A 80 9.48 -3.48 14.48
N THR A 81 8.30 -3.58 15.09
CA THR A 81 7.24 -4.49 14.64
C THR A 81 6.16 -3.66 13.96
N LEU A 82 6.04 -3.84 12.67
CA LEU A 82 5.23 -2.99 11.81
C LEU A 82 4.02 -3.75 11.28
N PRO A 83 2.94 -3.03 10.94
CA PRO A 83 1.82 -3.67 10.24
C PRO A 83 2.29 -4.19 8.88
N PRO A 84 1.53 -5.10 8.25
CA PRO A 84 1.91 -5.57 6.92
C PRO A 84 1.88 -4.42 5.91
N VAL A 85 2.81 -4.46 4.97
CA VAL A 85 2.81 -3.54 3.84
C VAL A 85 1.55 -3.79 3.02
N GLY A 86 0.87 -2.73 2.66
CA GLY A 86 -0.38 -2.83 1.91
C GLY A 86 -0.64 -1.62 1.04
N LEU A 87 -1.81 -1.62 0.45
CA LEU A 87 -2.28 -0.55 -0.42
C LEU A 87 -2.59 0.69 0.42
N LEU A 88 -1.93 1.80 0.10
CA LEU A 88 -2.10 3.05 0.84
C LEU A 88 -3.38 3.79 0.50
N ASP A 89 -3.87 3.67 -0.74
CA ASP A 89 -5.08 4.34 -1.20
C ASP A 89 -5.95 3.36 -1.98
N ARG A 90 -7.18 3.17 -1.51
CA ARG A 90 -8.14 2.29 -2.18
C ARG A 90 -8.73 2.92 -3.44
N HIS A 91 -8.68 4.24 -3.54
CA HIS A 91 -9.15 5.00 -4.71
C HIS A 91 -7.98 5.23 -5.69
N PHE A 92 -7.47 4.13 -6.24
CA PHE A 92 -6.25 4.16 -7.05
C PHE A 92 -6.51 4.38 -8.55
N ILE A 93 -7.77 4.35 -9.01
CA ILE A 93 -8.11 4.62 -10.40
C ILE A 93 -8.28 6.12 -10.58
N ASP A 94 -7.59 6.66 -11.58
CA ASP A 94 -7.72 8.07 -11.96
C ASP A 94 -8.93 8.24 -12.87
N GLU A 95 -10.04 8.68 -12.28
CA GLU A 95 -11.31 8.86 -13.01
C GLU A 95 -11.18 9.93 -14.09
N ALA A 96 -10.40 10.97 -13.85
CA ALA A 96 -10.21 12.05 -14.82
C ALA A 96 -9.48 11.58 -16.08
N ARG A 97 -8.66 10.53 -15.98
CA ARG A 97 -7.96 9.95 -17.12
C ARG A 97 -8.72 8.82 -17.80
N THR A 98 -9.79 8.32 -17.18
CA THR A 98 -10.60 7.26 -17.76
C THR A 98 -11.13 7.69 -19.12
N ARG A 99 -10.90 6.87 -20.14
CA ARG A 99 -11.27 7.21 -21.51
C ARG A 99 -12.29 6.23 -22.08
N PRO A 100 -13.36 6.74 -22.73
CA PRO A 100 -14.19 5.88 -23.55
C PRO A 100 -13.36 5.39 -24.74
N PHE A 101 -13.36 4.09 -24.94
CA PHE A 101 -12.72 3.47 -26.10
C PHE A 101 -13.73 3.18 -27.19
N TYR A 102 -14.89 2.65 -26.80
CA TYR A 102 -15.96 2.31 -27.71
C TYR A 102 -17.29 2.36 -26.96
N GLU A 103 -18.30 2.94 -27.59
CA GLU A 103 -19.64 2.95 -27.04
C GLU A 103 -20.64 2.86 -28.18
N LYS A 104 -21.46 1.80 -28.19
CA LYS A 104 -22.56 1.60 -29.08
C LYS A 104 -23.81 1.20 -28.30
N GLY A 105 -24.91 1.89 -28.54
CA GLY A 105 -26.14 1.69 -27.82
C GLY A 105 -26.28 2.62 -26.63
N ARG A 106 -27.36 2.44 -25.89
CA ARG A 106 -27.63 3.24 -24.68
C ARG A 106 -27.23 2.45 -23.46
N TRP A 107 -26.36 3.07 -22.64
CA TRP A 107 -25.85 2.48 -21.40
C TRP A 107 -26.19 3.36 -20.23
N GLU A 108 -26.74 2.77 -19.18
CA GLU A 108 -27.05 3.45 -17.93
C GLU A 108 -25.80 3.57 -17.05
N ALA A 109 -25.89 4.41 -16.01
CA ALA A 109 -24.76 4.65 -15.11
C ALA A 109 -24.28 3.38 -14.40
N ASP A 110 -25.17 2.43 -14.12
CA ASP A 110 -24.82 1.17 -13.46
C ASP A 110 -23.88 0.30 -14.32
N ALA A 111 -23.98 0.36 -15.63
CA ALA A 111 -23.09 -0.37 -16.53
C ALA A 111 -21.67 0.19 -16.46
N ARG A 112 -21.52 1.51 -16.43
CA ARG A 112 -20.21 2.18 -16.27
C ARG A 112 -19.60 1.89 -14.91
N GLU A 113 -20.42 1.89 -13.88
CA GLU A 113 -19.98 1.55 -12.53
C GLU A 113 -19.51 0.10 -12.43
N ALA A 114 -20.20 -0.83 -13.10
CA ALA A 114 -19.78 -2.22 -13.15
C ALA A 114 -18.43 -2.40 -13.84
N LEU A 115 -18.18 -1.66 -14.94
CA LEU A 115 -16.87 -1.67 -15.59
C LEU A 115 -15.78 -1.12 -14.69
N TYR A 116 -16.06 -0.04 -13.96
CA TYR A 116 -15.12 0.55 -13.00
C TYR A 116 -14.73 -0.47 -11.93
N ARG A 117 -15.71 -1.18 -11.36
CA ARG A 117 -15.42 -2.22 -10.35
C ARG A 117 -14.61 -3.37 -10.92
N ARG A 118 -14.88 -3.78 -12.15
CA ARG A 118 -14.08 -4.80 -12.84
C ARG A 118 -12.64 -4.33 -13.02
N ALA A 119 -12.45 -3.07 -13.42
CA ALA A 119 -11.11 -2.48 -13.54
C ALA A 119 -10.38 -2.51 -12.21
N GLN A 120 -11.05 -2.14 -11.11
CA GLN A 120 -10.46 -2.22 -9.77
C GLN A 120 -10.05 -3.64 -9.41
N GLN A 121 -10.90 -4.61 -9.68
CA GLN A 121 -10.61 -6.02 -9.40
C GLN A 121 -9.43 -6.53 -10.22
N MET A 122 -9.39 -6.17 -11.50
CA MET A 122 -8.29 -6.57 -12.40
C MET A 122 -6.97 -5.96 -11.95
N MET A 123 -6.97 -4.67 -11.61
CA MET A 123 -5.76 -3.99 -11.13
C MET A 123 -5.28 -4.56 -9.80
N THR A 124 -6.21 -4.83 -8.89
CA THR A 124 -5.89 -5.46 -7.60
C THR A 124 -5.25 -6.83 -7.82
N ALA A 125 -5.85 -7.66 -8.66
CA ALA A 125 -5.33 -9.00 -8.94
C ALA A 125 -3.96 -8.96 -9.62
N ARG A 126 -3.76 -7.99 -10.52
CA ARG A 126 -2.51 -7.87 -11.28
C ARG A 126 -1.38 -7.25 -10.45
N CYS A 127 -1.69 -6.31 -9.58
CA CYS A 127 -0.69 -5.48 -8.89
C CYS A 127 -0.43 -5.89 -7.44
N LEU A 128 -1.46 -6.33 -6.69
CA LEU A 128 -1.31 -6.75 -5.31
C LEU A 128 -0.92 -8.23 -5.22
N THR A 129 0.12 -8.60 -5.93
CA THR A 129 0.67 -9.94 -5.93
C THR A 129 1.59 -10.15 -4.73
N ARG A 130 1.78 -11.40 -4.33
CA ARG A 130 2.74 -11.74 -3.28
C ARG A 130 4.13 -11.19 -3.61
N ALA A 131 4.55 -11.31 -4.88
CA ALA A 131 5.85 -10.83 -5.31
C ALA A 131 5.99 -9.31 -5.14
N ASN A 132 4.99 -8.54 -5.50
CA ASN A 132 5.02 -7.08 -5.36
C ASN A 132 4.95 -6.65 -3.88
N LEU A 133 4.12 -7.32 -3.08
CA LEU A 133 4.06 -7.05 -1.65
C LEU A 133 5.38 -7.37 -0.97
N GLN A 134 6.05 -8.46 -1.37
CA GLN A 134 7.37 -8.82 -0.86
C GLN A 134 8.43 -7.79 -1.27
N ARG A 135 8.39 -7.30 -2.50
CA ARG A 135 9.32 -6.25 -2.96
C ARG A 135 9.13 -4.97 -2.16
N ALA A 136 7.89 -4.58 -1.89
CA ALA A 136 7.60 -3.40 -1.08
C ALA A 136 8.08 -3.60 0.36
N GLU A 137 7.85 -4.78 0.93
CA GLU A 137 8.32 -5.13 2.27
C GLU A 137 9.85 -5.10 2.37
N ASP A 138 10.55 -5.64 1.37
CA ASP A 138 12.02 -5.63 1.33
C ASP A 138 12.55 -4.20 1.27
N ARG A 139 11.94 -3.34 0.48
CA ARG A 139 12.30 -1.93 0.41
C ARG A 139 12.01 -1.19 1.72
N ALA A 140 10.90 -1.51 2.36
CA ALA A 140 10.55 -0.94 3.65
C ALA A 140 11.63 -1.31 4.68
N ARG A 141 12.03 -2.57 4.70
CA ARG A 141 13.08 -3.05 5.61
C ARG A 141 14.41 -2.32 5.38
N GLU A 142 14.81 -2.18 4.12
CA GLU A 142 16.05 -1.47 3.78
C GLU A 142 16.01 0.00 4.19
N GLU A 143 14.95 0.70 3.82
CA GLU A 143 14.84 2.14 4.08
C GLU A 143 14.69 2.45 5.57
N LEU A 144 13.91 1.66 6.30
CA LEU A 144 13.73 1.82 7.73
C LEU A 144 15.02 1.48 8.49
N THR A 145 15.72 0.44 8.09
CA THR A 145 17.03 0.09 8.68
C THR A 145 17.99 1.24 8.49
N ARG A 146 18.03 1.83 7.31
CA ARG A 146 18.87 3.01 7.03
C ARG A 146 18.50 4.20 7.91
N LEU A 147 17.20 4.45 8.07
CA LEU A 147 16.73 5.55 8.93
C LEU A 147 17.20 5.35 10.37
N PHE A 148 17.01 4.17 10.92
CA PHE A 148 17.42 3.90 12.31
C PHE A 148 18.94 3.94 12.49
N HIS A 149 19.70 3.51 11.48
CA HIS A 149 21.17 3.69 11.52
C HIS A 149 21.56 5.16 11.54
N LEU A 150 20.89 5.99 10.75
CA LEU A 150 21.13 7.45 10.76
C LEU A 150 20.77 8.08 12.09
N MET A 151 19.83 7.51 12.83
CA MET A 151 19.45 7.97 14.16
C MET A 151 20.40 7.46 15.25
N GLY A 152 21.41 6.66 14.90
CA GLY A 152 22.45 6.20 15.82
C GLY A 152 22.29 4.77 16.31
N TYR A 153 21.27 4.05 15.89
CA TYR A 153 21.06 2.65 16.27
C TYR A 153 21.90 1.75 15.37
N LYS A 154 22.78 0.94 15.94
CA LYS A 154 23.70 0.09 15.18
C LYS A 154 23.07 -1.24 14.77
N ASN A 155 22.29 -1.82 15.66
CA ASN A 155 21.64 -3.11 15.41
C ASN A 155 20.13 -2.90 15.31
N VAL A 156 19.58 -3.21 14.15
CA VAL A 156 18.18 -2.95 13.85
C VAL A 156 17.54 -4.23 13.31
N ARG A 157 16.38 -4.57 13.85
CA ARG A 157 15.58 -5.68 13.35
C ARG A 157 14.19 -5.18 13.03
N ILE A 158 13.80 -5.28 11.76
CA ILE A 158 12.48 -4.91 11.28
C ILE A 158 11.65 -6.18 11.10
N GLN A 159 10.50 -6.21 11.76
CA GLN A 159 9.55 -7.31 11.68
C GLN A 159 8.22 -6.79 11.17
N PHE A 160 7.53 -7.59 10.37
CA PHE A 160 6.19 -7.28 9.91
C PHE A 160 5.19 -8.26 10.52
N GLU A 161 4.07 -7.73 10.99
CA GLU A 161 2.95 -8.55 11.41
C GLU A 161 2.39 -9.29 10.21
N GLU A 162 1.78 -10.46 10.46
CA GLU A 162 1.09 -11.18 9.39
C GLU A 162 -0.17 -10.41 8.98
N ALA A 163 -0.45 -10.41 7.67
CA ALA A 163 -1.67 -9.82 7.17
C ALA A 163 -2.88 -10.57 7.73
N PRO A 164 -3.96 -9.88 8.13
CA PRO A 164 -5.18 -10.54 8.58
C PRO A 164 -5.73 -11.43 7.46
N VAL A 165 -6.15 -12.62 7.86
CA VAL A 165 -6.72 -13.64 6.96
C VAL A 165 -8.15 -13.24 6.58
#